data_d698f222a24b6be98fdd9b717e5c2794
#
_entry.id   d698f222a24b6be98fdd9b717e5c2794
#
_cell.length_a   1.000
_cell.length_b   1.000
_cell.length_c   1.000
_cell.angle_alpha   90.00
_cell.angle_beta   90.00
_cell.angle_gamma   90.00
#
_symmetry.space_group_name_H-M   'P 1'
#
loop_
_entity.id
_entity.type
_entity.pdbx_description
1 polymer ?
#
loop_
_entity_poly.entity_id
_entity_poly.type
_entity_poly.pdbx_seq_one_letter_code
_entity_poly.pdbx_strand_id
1 'polypeptide(L)'
;MQILHTMLRVGDLDRSIKFYQDVLGMRLLRTSENPEYKYTLAFLGYEDGESAAEIELTYNWGVTEYDLGNAYGHIAIGVDDIYATCEAVRANGGKVTREAGPVKGGTTVIAFVEDPDGYKIEFIENKSAKAALGN
;
A
#
# COMPACT_ATOMS: atom_id res chain seq x y z
N MET A 1 3.08 14.86 18.60
CA MET A 1 2.14 14.68 17.47
C MET A 1 2.78 13.76 16.45
N GLN A 2 2.03 12.78 15.92
CA GLN A 2 2.56 11.81 14.95
C GLN A 2 1.40 11.25 14.10
N ILE A 3 1.72 10.79 12.90
CA ILE A 3 0.72 10.11 12.06
C ILE A 3 0.55 8.70 12.62
N LEU A 4 -0.68 8.31 12.99
CA LEU A 4 -0.98 6.98 13.52
C LEU A 4 -1.28 5.99 12.40
N HIS A 5 -2.18 6.35 11.51
CA HIS A 5 -2.53 5.46 10.38
C HIS A 5 -3.15 6.24 9.23
N THR A 6 -3.15 5.61 8.07
CA THR A 6 -3.95 5.99 6.91
C THR A 6 -5.02 4.91 6.72
N MET A 7 -6.28 5.31 6.63
CA MET A 7 -7.39 4.37 6.49
C MET A 7 -7.83 4.27 5.03
N LEU A 8 -8.00 3.02 4.58
CA LEU A 8 -8.51 2.69 3.26
C LEU A 8 -9.73 1.77 3.39
N ARG A 9 -10.80 2.10 2.68
CA ARG A 9 -11.96 1.21 2.61
C ARG A 9 -11.76 0.16 1.53
N VAL A 10 -12.02 -1.10 1.86
CA VAL A 10 -11.76 -2.23 0.97
C VAL A 10 -13.02 -3.05 0.76
N GLY A 11 -13.15 -3.63 -0.43
CA GLY A 11 -14.32 -4.43 -0.79
C GLY A 11 -14.22 -5.89 -0.37
N ASP A 12 -13.02 -6.38 -0.07
CA ASP A 12 -12.75 -7.75 0.36
C ASP A 12 -11.54 -7.72 1.29
N LEU A 13 -11.79 -7.88 2.59
CA LEU A 13 -10.76 -7.72 3.60
C LEU A 13 -9.63 -8.75 3.46
N ASP A 14 -9.99 -10.02 3.27
CA ASP A 14 -8.98 -11.09 3.18
C ASP A 14 -8.09 -10.92 1.95
N ARG A 15 -8.66 -10.54 0.82
CA ARG A 15 -7.91 -10.23 -0.39
C ARG A 15 -6.92 -9.08 -0.16
N SER A 16 -7.37 -8.03 0.50
CA SER A 16 -6.53 -6.87 0.77
C SER A 16 -5.44 -7.17 1.80
N ILE A 17 -5.76 -7.88 2.89
CA ILE A 17 -4.75 -8.31 3.86
C ILE A 17 -3.67 -9.12 3.16
N LYS A 18 -4.07 -10.08 2.32
CA LYS A 18 -3.12 -10.91 1.57
C LYS A 18 -2.18 -10.07 0.69
N PHE A 19 -2.73 -9.09 -0.01
CA PHE A 19 -1.93 -8.20 -0.86
C PHE A 19 -0.90 -7.41 -0.03
N TYR A 20 -1.34 -6.77 1.05
CA TYR A 20 -0.46 -5.95 1.87
C TYR A 20 0.59 -6.79 2.61
N GLN A 21 0.29 -8.05 2.95
CA GLN A 21 1.27 -8.97 3.53
C GLN A 21 2.21 -9.57 2.47
N ASP A 22 1.66 -10.20 1.43
CA ASP A 22 2.44 -11.04 0.52
C ASP A 22 3.20 -10.20 -0.52
N VAL A 23 2.65 -9.07 -0.94
CA VAL A 23 3.29 -8.19 -1.92
C VAL A 23 4.12 -7.11 -1.24
N LEU A 24 3.53 -6.40 -0.28
CA LEU A 24 4.17 -5.25 0.35
C LEU A 24 4.98 -5.59 1.58
N GLY A 25 4.96 -6.86 2.03
CA GLY A 25 5.76 -7.33 3.14
C GLY A 25 5.34 -6.79 4.50
N MET A 26 4.12 -6.27 4.62
CA MET A 26 3.61 -5.81 5.91
C MET A 26 3.20 -6.97 6.79
N ARG A 27 3.13 -6.72 8.08
CA ARG A 27 2.63 -7.67 9.06
C ARG A 27 1.25 -7.24 9.53
N LEU A 28 0.33 -8.19 9.65
CA LEU A 28 -0.98 -7.94 10.27
C LEU A 28 -0.75 -7.77 11.78
N LEU A 29 -1.01 -6.56 12.28
CA LEU A 29 -0.74 -6.19 13.67
C LEU A 29 -1.90 -6.54 14.58
N ARG A 30 -3.13 -6.27 14.14
CA ARG A 30 -4.36 -6.57 14.89
C ARG A 30 -5.57 -6.43 14.01
N THR A 31 -6.67 -7.04 14.46
CA THR A 31 -7.99 -6.91 13.83
C THR A 31 -9.02 -6.58 14.89
N SER A 32 -10.12 -5.98 14.47
CA SER A 32 -11.23 -5.63 15.35
C SER A 32 -12.54 -5.71 14.58
N GLU A 33 -13.54 -6.35 15.18
CA GLU A 33 -14.89 -6.43 14.61
C GLU A 33 -15.85 -5.57 15.42
N ASN A 34 -16.79 -4.91 14.73
CA ASN A 34 -17.88 -4.20 15.35
C ASN A 34 -19.22 -4.68 14.76
N PRO A 35 -19.84 -5.72 15.36
CA PRO A 35 -21.10 -6.26 14.83
C PRO A 35 -22.27 -5.30 14.92
N GLU A 36 -22.27 -4.37 15.87
CA GLU A 36 -23.31 -3.37 16.01
C GLU A 36 -23.36 -2.44 14.79
N TYR A 37 -22.20 -1.95 14.36
CA TYR A 37 -22.08 -1.07 13.19
C TYR A 37 -21.62 -1.78 11.93
N LYS A 38 -21.45 -3.09 11.99
CA LYS A 38 -21.19 -3.98 10.85
C LYS A 38 -19.94 -3.59 10.04
N TYR A 39 -18.82 -3.49 10.74
CA TYR A 39 -17.52 -3.32 10.06
C TYR A 39 -16.42 -4.13 10.73
N THR A 40 -15.37 -4.39 9.98
CA THR A 40 -14.16 -5.05 10.47
C THR A 40 -12.96 -4.20 10.08
N LEU A 41 -12.03 -4.07 11.02
CA LEU A 41 -10.78 -3.33 10.82
C LEU A 41 -9.60 -4.30 10.83
N ALA A 42 -8.60 -4.01 9.99
CA ALA A 42 -7.31 -4.69 10.04
C ALA A 42 -6.21 -3.64 9.96
N PHE A 43 -5.24 -3.72 10.86
CA PHE A 43 -4.10 -2.81 10.91
C PHE A 43 -2.85 -3.57 10.48
N LEU A 44 -2.13 -3.02 9.50
CA LEU A 44 -0.91 -3.60 8.98
C LEU A 44 0.22 -2.57 9.00
N GLY A 45 1.44 -3.05 9.15
CA GLY A 45 2.63 -2.21 9.16
C GLY A 45 3.89 -3.02 9.08
N TYR A 46 5.04 -2.36 9.18
CA TYR A 46 6.35 -2.99 9.16
C TYR A 46 6.88 -3.19 10.57
N GLU A 47 7.68 -4.25 10.78
CA GLU A 47 8.08 -4.71 12.10
C GLU A 47 8.91 -3.72 12.92
N ASP A 48 9.77 -2.98 12.26
CA ASP A 48 10.75 -2.11 12.90
C ASP A 48 10.37 -0.64 12.85
N GLY A 49 9.10 -0.36 12.66
CA GLY A 49 8.59 1.00 12.60
C GLY A 49 8.44 1.63 13.98
N GLU A 50 9.47 2.24 14.50
CA GLU A 50 9.32 3.11 15.68
C GLU A 50 8.42 4.30 15.39
N SER A 51 8.32 4.68 14.14
CA SER A 51 7.39 5.70 13.67
C SER A 51 6.21 5.01 13.01
N ALA A 52 5.57 4.14 13.71
CA ALA A 52 4.60 3.19 13.19
C ALA A 52 3.37 3.84 12.56
N ALA A 53 3.57 4.50 11.42
CA ALA A 53 2.45 4.81 10.56
C ALA A 53 1.93 3.50 10.00
N GLU A 54 0.71 3.16 10.36
CA GLU A 54 0.06 1.92 9.96
C GLU A 54 -0.91 2.16 8.80
N ILE A 55 -1.25 1.11 8.08
CA ILE A 55 -2.39 1.10 7.18
C ILE A 55 -3.56 0.45 7.92
N GLU A 56 -4.69 1.17 8.00
CA GLU A 56 -5.93 0.63 8.52
C GLU A 56 -6.82 0.27 7.34
N LEU A 57 -7.12 -1.02 7.18
CA LEU A 57 -8.09 -1.47 6.19
C LEU A 57 -9.45 -1.58 6.87
N THR A 58 -10.44 -0.92 6.32
CA THR A 58 -11.82 -0.95 6.83
C THR A 58 -12.72 -1.67 5.85
N TYR A 59 -13.31 -2.76 6.30
CA TYR A 59 -14.33 -3.47 5.54
C TYR A 59 -15.69 -3.19 6.15
N ASN A 60 -16.54 -2.47 5.43
CA ASN A 60 -17.95 -2.30 5.78
C ASN A 60 -18.73 -3.47 5.23
N TRP A 61 -19.36 -4.26 6.09
CA TRP A 61 -19.97 -5.53 5.71
C TRP A 61 -20.99 -5.35 4.58
N GLY A 62 -20.79 -6.13 3.52
CA GLY A 62 -21.64 -6.12 2.34
C GLY A 62 -21.29 -5.06 1.30
N VAL A 63 -20.37 -4.15 1.57
CA VAL A 63 -19.94 -3.15 0.59
C VAL A 63 -18.67 -3.66 -0.12
N THR A 64 -18.80 -3.95 -1.41
CA THR A 64 -17.72 -4.58 -2.18
C THR A 64 -17.03 -3.63 -3.15
N GLU A 65 -17.58 -2.44 -3.38
CA GLU A 65 -17.04 -1.45 -4.31
C GLU A 65 -17.18 -0.05 -3.74
N TYR A 66 -16.21 0.80 -4.08
CA TYR A 66 -16.20 2.22 -3.73
C TYR A 66 -15.84 3.06 -4.94
N ASP A 67 -16.38 4.25 -4.99
CA ASP A 67 -15.93 5.27 -5.95
C ASP A 67 -14.76 6.02 -5.31
N LEU A 68 -13.55 5.80 -5.82
CA LEU A 68 -12.35 6.44 -5.29
C LEU A 68 -12.21 7.90 -5.73
N GLY A 69 -12.93 8.30 -6.78
CA GLY A 69 -12.82 9.64 -7.32
C GLY A 69 -11.44 9.95 -7.87
N ASN A 70 -11.08 11.22 -7.90
CA ASN A 70 -9.80 11.67 -8.44
C ASN A 70 -9.01 12.57 -7.47
N ALA A 71 -9.42 12.67 -6.23
CA ALA A 71 -8.75 13.51 -5.24
C ALA A 71 -7.64 12.79 -4.50
N TYR A 72 -7.76 11.46 -4.33
CA TYR A 72 -6.73 10.66 -3.68
C TYR A 72 -5.52 10.53 -4.59
N GLY A 73 -4.34 10.78 -4.06
CA GLY A 73 -3.08 10.57 -4.77
C GLY A 73 -2.58 9.13 -4.61
N HIS A 74 -1.58 8.96 -3.77
CA HIS A 74 -0.97 7.65 -3.54
C HIS A 74 -0.28 7.60 -2.18
N ILE A 75 0.06 6.39 -1.75
CA ILE A 75 0.97 6.14 -0.63
C ILE A 75 2.30 5.70 -1.24
N ALA A 76 3.41 6.28 -0.77
CA ALA A 76 4.74 5.92 -1.25
C ALA A 76 5.39 4.90 -0.33
N ILE A 77 6.00 3.88 -0.90
CA ILE A 77 6.69 2.81 -0.19
C ILE A 77 8.09 2.67 -0.76
N GLY A 78 9.11 2.76 0.10
CA GLY A 78 10.50 2.50 -0.29
C GLY A 78 10.73 1.01 -0.44
N VAL A 79 11.33 0.59 -1.55
CA VAL A 79 11.60 -0.82 -1.86
C VAL A 79 13.05 -1.00 -2.30
N ASP A 80 13.62 -2.18 -2.04
CA ASP A 80 15.00 -2.48 -2.41
C ASP A 80 15.09 -3.02 -3.84
N ASP A 81 14.20 -3.96 -4.20
CA ASP A 81 14.13 -4.52 -5.56
C ASP A 81 12.80 -4.17 -6.20
N ILE A 82 12.77 -2.99 -6.85
CA ILE A 82 11.52 -2.46 -7.40
C ILE A 82 10.98 -3.33 -8.55
N TYR A 83 11.87 -3.97 -9.32
CA TYR A 83 11.45 -4.81 -10.44
C TYR A 83 10.77 -6.09 -9.95
N ALA A 84 11.36 -6.74 -8.95
CA ALA A 84 10.77 -7.94 -8.33
C ALA A 84 9.44 -7.60 -7.64
N THR A 85 9.37 -6.44 -6.99
CA THR A 85 8.14 -6.01 -6.32
C THR A 85 7.01 -5.78 -7.32
N CYS A 86 7.30 -5.18 -8.47
CA CYS A 86 6.29 -5.02 -9.53
C CYS A 86 5.77 -6.38 -10.05
N GLU A 87 6.66 -7.37 -10.20
CA GLU A 87 6.23 -8.70 -10.62
C GLU A 87 5.35 -9.38 -9.55
N ALA A 88 5.67 -9.18 -8.26
CA ALA A 88 4.84 -9.68 -7.17
C ALA A 88 3.45 -9.03 -7.17
N VAL A 89 3.35 -7.76 -7.51
CA VAL A 89 2.06 -7.07 -7.66
C VAL A 89 1.22 -7.76 -8.74
N ARG A 90 1.79 -8.03 -9.91
CA ARG A 90 1.09 -8.71 -11.01
C ARG A 90 0.61 -10.09 -10.61
N ALA A 91 1.44 -10.84 -9.87
CA ALA A 91 1.14 -12.21 -9.45
C ALA A 91 0.06 -12.29 -8.38
N ASN A 92 -0.25 -11.20 -7.67
CA ASN A 92 -1.14 -11.17 -6.51
C ASN A 92 -2.36 -10.26 -6.67
N GLY A 93 -2.80 -10.07 -7.90
CA GLY A 93 -4.07 -9.38 -8.19
C GLY A 93 -4.02 -7.86 -8.22
N GLY A 94 -2.84 -7.27 -8.08
CA GLY A 94 -2.64 -5.85 -8.29
C GLY A 94 -2.33 -5.54 -9.75
N LYS A 95 -2.17 -4.25 -10.03
CA LYS A 95 -1.92 -3.78 -11.38
C LYS A 95 -0.72 -2.83 -11.38
N VAL A 96 0.21 -3.00 -12.32
CA VAL A 96 1.30 -2.06 -12.54
C VAL A 96 0.84 -1.04 -13.58
N THR A 97 0.70 0.21 -13.17
CA THR A 97 0.17 1.28 -14.02
C THR A 97 1.28 2.14 -14.62
N ARG A 98 2.44 2.17 -14.00
CA ARG A 98 3.65 2.79 -14.55
C ARG A 98 4.83 1.87 -14.23
N GLU A 99 5.47 1.34 -15.28
CA GLU A 99 6.60 0.41 -15.14
C GLU A 99 7.76 1.06 -14.39
N ALA A 100 8.54 0.23 -13.68
CA ALA A 100 9.72 0.69 -12.97
C ALA A 100 10.72 1.33 -13.92
N GLY A 101 11.20 2.50 -13.57
CA GLY A 101 12.19 3.24 -14.33
C GLY A 101 12.45 4.60 -13.71
N PRO A 102 13.49 5.31 -14.18
CA PRO A 102 13.82 6.62 -13.64
C PRO A 102 12.68 7.63 -13.81
N VAL A 103 12.55 8.53 -12.84
CA VAL A 103 11.65 9.68 -13.01
C VAL A 103 12.10 10.54 -14.18
N LYS A 104 11.14 11.19 -14.84
CA LYS A 104 11.45 12.11 -15.94
C LYS A 104 12.37 13.22 -15.45
N GLY A 105 13.54 13.34 -16.09
CA GLY A 105 14.53 14.36 -15.73
C GLY A 105 15.38 14.05 -14.50
N GLY A 106 15.28 12.82 -13.96
CA GLY A 106 16.04 12.43 -12.78
C GLY A 106 16.53 11.00 -12.83
N THR A 107 17.13 10.54 -11.74
CA THR A 107 17.75 9.22 -11.63
C THR A 107 17.04 8.29 -10.62
N THR A 108 16.13 8.83 -9.80
CA THR A 108 15.36 8.01 -8.86
C THR A 108 14.44 7.09 -9.62
N VAL A 109 14.54 5.79 -9.35
CA VAL A 109 13.70 4.77 -9.98
C VAL A 109 12.41 4.65 -9.19
N ILE A 110 11.29 4.77 -9.88
CA ILE A 110 9.95 4.67 -9.30
C ILE A 110 9.07 3.72 -10.13
N ALA A 111 7.97 3.31 -9.55
CA ALA A 111 6.88 2.62 -10.25
C ALA A 111 5.56 3.02 -9.59
N PHE A 112 4.48 2.94 -10.35
CA PHE A 112 3.13 3.09 -9.80
C PHE A 112 2.37 1.79 -9.99
N VAL A 113 1.66 1.40 -8.93
CA VAL A 113 0.82 0.21 -8.93
C VAL A 113 -0.53 0.55 -8.31
N GLU A 114 -1.48 -0.36 -8.48
CA GLU A 114 -2.76 -0.30 -7.78
C GLU A 114 -2.94 -1.57 -6.97
N ASP A 115 -3.48 -1.42 -5.77
CA ASP A 115 -3.90 -2.55 -4.95
C ASP A 115 -5.19 -3.18 -5.53
N PRO A 116 -5.72 -4.27 -4.94
CA PRO A 116 -6.92 -4.93 -5.48
C PRO A 116 -8.16 -4.05 -5.56
N ASP A 117 -8.25 -2.98 -4.77
CA ASP A 117 -9.37 -2.04 -4.81
C ASP A 117 -9.12 -0.83 -5.72
N GLY A 118 -7.92 -0.70 -6.28
CA GLY A 118 -7.54 0.39 -7.16
C GLY A 118 -6.84 1.55 -6.46
N TYR A 119 -6.47 1.42 -5.18
CA TYR A 119 -5.68 2.45 -4.50
C TYR A 119 -4.28 2.50 -5.06
N LYS A 120 -3.84 3.70 -5.42
CA LYS A 120 -2.52 3.89 -6.02
C LYS A 120 -1.41 3.86 -4.98
N ILE A 121 -0.34 3.17 -5.33
CA ILE A 121 0.88 3.06 -4.51
C ILE A 121 2.06 3.42 -5.40
N GLU A 122 2.93 4.29 -4.91
CA GLU A 122 4.19 4.57 -5.56
C GLU A 122 5.30 3.75 -4.89
N PHE A 123 6.02 2.97 -5.68
CA PHE A 123 7.27 2.37 -5.21
C PHE A 123 8.42 3.31 -5.55
N ILE A 124 9.30 3.51 -4.59
CA ILE A 124 10.52 4.29 -4.76
C ILE A 124 11.70 3.39 -4.41
N GLU A 125 12.62 3.23 -5.36
CA GLU A 125 13.81 2.42 -5.13
C GLU A 125 14.72 3.12 -4.12
N ASN A 126 15.00 2.45 -3.01
CA ASN A 126 15.74 3.04 -1.88
C ASN A 126 17.11 3.55 -2.27
N LYS A 127 17.90 2.75 -3.02
CA LYS A 127 19.28 3.15 -3.35
C LYS A 127 19.35 4.36 -4.28
N SER A 128 18.47 4.46 -5.27
CA SER A 128 18.48 5.60 -6.20
C SER A 128 17.88 6.85 -5.55
N ALA A 129 16.90 6.71 -4.68
CA ALA A 129 16.37 7.82 -3.89
C ALA A 129 17.43 8.37 -2.95
N LYS A 130 18.15 7.49 -2.26
CA LYS A 130 19.23 7.87 -1.35
C LYS A 130 20.36 8.59 -2.10
N ALA A 131 20.75 8.09 -3.27
CA ALA A 131 21.78 8.70 -4.10
C ALA A 131 21.37 10.09 -4.59
N ALA A 132 20.10 10.28 -4.98
CA ALA A 132 19.59 11.54 -5.51
C ALA A 132 19.34 12.59 -4.43
N LEU A 133 18.86 12.15 -3.25
CA LEU A 133 18.42 13.06 -2.18
C LEU A 133 19.39 13.16 -1.01
N GLY A 134 20.47 12.38 -1.00
CA GLY A 134 21.44 12.37 0.08
C GLY A 134 20.93 11.71 1.36
N ASN A 135 19.88 10.96 1.28
CA ASN A 135 19.29 10.26 2.44
C ASN A 135 19.94 8.91 2.67
#